data_189d57c843e7326c9fd8e5b021065ada
#
_entry.id   189d57c843e7326c9fd8e5b021065ada
#
_cell.length_a   1.000
_cell.length_b   1.000
_cell.length_c   1.000
_cell.angle_alpha   90.00
_cell.angle_beta   90.00
_cell.angle_gamma   90.00
#
_symmetry.space_group_name_H-M   'P 1'
#
loop_
_entity.id
_entity.type
_entity.pdbx_description
1 polymer ?
#
loop_
_entity_poly.entity_id
_entity_poly.type
_entity_poly.pdbx_seq_one_letter_code
_entity_poly.pdbx_strand_id
1 'polypeptide(L)'
;MAYSEKVIDHYENPRNVGILDKNSENVGTGMVGAPACGDVMRLQIQVNDSGVIEEARFKTYGCGSAIASSSLVTEWLKGKTLDEAQAIKNIDIATELALPPVKVHCSVLAEDAIKAAIDDYRSKKSKA
;
A
#
# COMPACT_ATOMS: atom_id res chain seq x y z
N MET A 1 -24.28 1.48 -2.49
CA MET A 1 -23.27 0.77 -3.31
C MET A 1 -22.79 -0.45 -2.53
N ALA A 2 -22.86 -1.61 -3.17
CA ALA A 2 -22.45 -2.85 -2.51
C ALA A 2 -20.95 -3.10 -2.71
N TYR A 3 -20.21 -3.34 -1.63
CA TYR A 3 -18.83 -3.77 -1.70
C TYR A 3 -18.77 -5.30 -1.70
N SER A 4 -17.70 -5.85 -2.30
CA SER A 4 -17.45 -7.29 -2.26
C SER A 4 -17.14 -7.75 -0.83
N GLU A 5 -17.24 -9.06 -0.61
CA GLU A 5 -16.90 -9.64 0.70
C GLU A 5 -15.43 -9.36 1.07
N LYS A 6 -14.53 -9.32 0.07
CA LYS A 6 -13.12 -9.02 0.31
C LYS A 6 -12.92 -7.59 0.78
N VAL A 7 -13.62 -6.63 0.20
CA VAL A 7 -13.56 -5.23 0.65
C VAL A 7 -14.03 -5.14 2.10
N ILE A 8 -15.17 -5.75 2.40
CA ILE A 8 -15.74 -5.72 3.75
C ILE A 8 -14.79 -6.37 4.75
N ASP A 9 -14.21 -7.52 4.39
CA ASP A 9 -13.27 -8.23 5.26
C ASP A 9 -12.04 -7.37 5.56
N HIS A 10 -11.42 -6.79 4.54
CA HIS A 10 -10.24 -5.94 4.73
C HIS A 10 -10.57 -4.65 5.46
N TYR A 11 -11.78 -4.13 5.30
CA TYR A 11 -12.22 -2.94 6.01
C TYR A 11 -12.48 -3.21 7.49
N GLU A 12 -13.18 -4.31 7.81
CA GLU A 12 -13.50 -4.68 9.19
C GLU A 12 -12.32 -5.26 9.95
N ASN A 13 -11.45 -5.98 9.24
CA ASN A 13 -10.29 -6.65 9.81
C ASN A 13 -9.03 -6.27 9.03
N PRO A 14 -8.64 -4.98 9.02
CA PRO A 14 -7.48 -4.55 8.24
C PRO A 14 -6.20 -5.22 8.74
N ARG A 15 -5.38 -5.68 7.81
CA ARG A 15 -4.12 -6.34 8.09
C ARG A 15 -3.01 -5.31 8.08
N ASN A 16 -2.04 -5.52 8.98
CA ASN A 16 -0.80 -4.73 8.96
C ASN A 16 -1.00 -3.23 9.13
N VAL A 17 -2.01 -2.84 9.91
CA VAL A 17 -2.17 -1.43 10.29
C VAL A 17 -1.08 -1.07 11.29
N GLY A 18 -0.42 0.06 11.10
CA GLY A 18 0.57 0.51 12.05
C GLY A 18 1.62 1.40 11.43
N ILE A 19 2.72 1.54 12.15
CA ILE A 19 3.82 2.43 11.79
C ILE A 19 5.13 1.68 11.93
N LEU A 20 6.02 1.85 10.94
CA LEU A 20 7.41 1.44 11.03
C LEU A 20 8.25 2.68 11.27
N ASP A 21 9.50 2.48 11.74
CA ASP A 21 10.42 3.59 12.01
C ASP A 21 10.84 4.26 10.68
N LYS A 22 10.27 5.42 10.39
CA LYS A 22 10.54 6.15 9.16
C LYS A 22 11.98 6.63 9.03
N ASN A 23 12.72 6.65 10.13
CA ASN A 23 14.13 7.08 10.14
C ASN A 23 15.08 5.91 9.88
N SER A 24 14.60 4.68 9.86
CA SER A 24 15.42 3.51 9.56
C SER A 24 15.81 3.50 8.07
N GLU A 25 17.06 3.18 7.79
CA GLU A 25 17.55 3.04 6.41
C GLU A 25 16.86 1.91 5.66
N ASN A 26 16.30 0.95 6.38
CA ASN A 26 15.65 -0.21 5.80
C ASN A 26 14.17 0.00 5.55
N VAL A 27 13.62 1.15 5.94
CA VAL A 27 12.20 1.47 5.80
C VAL A 27 11.99 2.53 4.73
N GLY A 28 11.12 2.23 3.76
CA GLY A 28 10.66 3.20 2.79
C GLY A 28 9.25 3.64 3.15
N THR A 29 8.97 4.93 3.06
CA THR A 29 7.66 5.50 3.35
C THR A 29 7.11 6.20 2.13
N GLY A 30 5.91 5.80 1.72
CA GLY A 30 5.17 6.49 0.66
C GLY A 30 3.90 7.08 1.22
N MET A 31 3.66 8.35 0.92
CA MET A 31 2.41 9.01 1.30
C MET A 31 1.80 9.63 0.07
N VAL A 32 0.57 9.25 -0.20
CA VAL A 32 -0.18 9.77 -1.35
C VAL A 32 -1.57 10.18 -0.89
N GLY A 33 -2.20 11.06 -1.64
CA GLY A 33 -3.51 11.53 -1.29
C GLY A 33 -4.33 11.94 -2.50
N ALA A 34 -5.65 11.87 -2.33
CA ALA A 34 -6.62 12.41 -3.27
C ALA A 34 -7.49 13.42 -2.52
N PRO A 35 -7.05 14.67 -2.39
CA PRO A 35 -7.75 15.67 -1.57
C PRO A 35 -9.22 15.84 -1.96
N ALA A 36 -9.55 15.70 -3.24
CA ALA A 36 -10.93 15.79 -3.72
C ALA A 36 -11.84 14.73 -3.10
N CYS A 37 -11.27 13.59 -2.71
CA CYS A 37 -12.03 12.48 -2.10
C CYS A 37 -11.77 12.37 -0.59
N GLY A 38 -10.85 13.17 -0.05
CA GLY A 38 -10.48 13.10 1.35
C GLY A 38 -9.65 11.89 1.74
N ASP A 39 -9.14 11.16 0.75
CA ASP A 39 -8.35 9.95 1.00
C ASP A 39 -6.87 10.29 1.14
N VAL A 40 -6.24 9.79 2.20
CA VAL A 40 -4.79 9.87 2.40
C VAL A 40 -4.29 8.49 2.76
N MET A 41 -3.29 8.01 2.05
CA MET A 41 -2.74 6.67 2.24
C MET A 41 -1.24 6.77 2.52
N ARG A 42 -0.80 6.22 3.65
CA ARG A 42 0.61 6.08 3.97
C ARG A 42 0.96 4.61 4.01
N LEU A 43 1.97 4.24 3.22
CA LEU A 43 2.46 2.88 3.15
C LEU A 43 3.93 2.88 3.55
N GLN A 44 4.31 1.95 4.44
CA GLN A 44 5.70 1.77 4.82
C GLN A 44 6.10 0.33 4.56
N ILE A 45 7.30 0.15 4.03
CA ILE A 45 7.88 -1.17 3.76
C ILE A 45 9.23 -1.26 4.47
N GLN A 46 9.53 -2.44 4.99
CA GLN A 46 10.84 -2.73 5.57
C GLN A 46 11.49 -3.80 4.72
N VAL A 47 12.68 -3.50 4.21
CA VAL A 47 13.39 -4.36 3.26
C VAL A 47 14.62 -4.96 3.95
N ASN A 48 14.82 -6.27 3.81
CA ASN A 48 15.97 -6.95 4.42
C ASN A 48 17.22 -6.83 3.52
N ASP A 49 18.34 -7.39 3.99
CA ASP A 49 19.60 -7.32 3.28
C ASP A 49 19.58 -8.01 1.91
N SER A 50 18.66 -8.92 1.71
CA SER A 50 18.49 -9.63 0.43
C SER A 50 17.62 -8.86 -0.57
N GLY A 51 17.11 -7.70 -0.20
CA GLY A 51 16.24 -6.91 -1.07
C GLY A 51 14.79 -7.39 -1.08
N VAL A 52 14.39 -8.18 -0.08
CA VAL A 52 13.02 -8.69 0.05
C VAL A 52 12.27 -7.89 1.11
N ILE A 53 11.03 -7.55 0.81
CA ILE A 53 10.16 -6.84 1.76
C ILE A 53 9.76 -7.83 2.86
N GLU A 54 10.27 -7.62 4.07
CA GLU A 54 9.98 -8.50 5.20
C GLU A 54 8.81 -8.01 6.03
N GLU A 55 8.48 -6.73 5.94
CA GLU A 55 7.37 -6.14 6.67
C GLU A 55 6.73 -5.03 5.87
N ALA A 56 5.42 -4.86 6.02
CA ALA A 56 4.69 -3.76 5.42
C ALA A 56 3.61 -3.30 6.39
N ARG A 57 3.45 -1.99 6.53
CA ARG A 57 2.44 -1.39 7.40
C ARG A 57 1.79 -0.24 6.67
N PHE A 58 0.54 0.04 7.01
CA PHE A 58 -0.14 1.18 6.44
C PHE A 58 -0.94 1.95 7.48
N LYS A 59 -1.21 3.20 7.15
CA LYS A 59 -2.18 4.02 7.87
C LYS A 59 -2.90 4.86 6.82
N THR A 60 -4.20 4.65 6.72
CA THR A 60 -5.01 5.27 5.68
C THR A 60 -6.21 5.98 6.31
N TYR A 61 -6.46 7.18 5.85
CA TYR A 61 -7.66 7.94 6.19
C TYR A 61 -8.49 8.08 4.93
N GLY A 62 -9.75 7.69 4.97
CA GLY A 62 -10.61 7.77 3.82
C GLY A 62 -11.73 6.74 3.84
N CYS A 63 -12.21 6.37 2.65
CA CYS A 63 -13.33 5.43 2.52
C CYS A 63 -12.89 3.99 2.78
N GLY A 64 -13.88 3.09 2.92
CA GLY A 64 -13.62 1.67 3.13
C GLY A 64 -12.79 1.04 2.01
N SER A 65 -12.99 1.48 0.77
CA SER A 65 -12.20 0.98 -0.37
C SER A 65 -10.73 1.36 -0.27
N ALA A 66 -10.42 2.57 0.23
CA ALA A 66 -9.04 3.00 0.43
C ALA A 66 -8.36 2.15 1.50
N ILE A 67 -9.05 1.90 2.61
CA ILE A 67 -8.54 1.06 3.69
C ILE A 67 -8.34 -0.38 3.20
N ALA A 68 -9.33 -0.92 2.47
CA ALA A 68 -9.24 -2.28 1.95
C ALA A 68 -8.10 -2.44 0.95
N SER A 69 -7.91 -1.45 0.05
CA SER A 69 -6.81 -1.48 -0.92
C SER A 69 -5.47 -1.46 -0.22
N SER A 70 -5.30 -0.63 0.82
CA SER A 70 -4.07 -0.56 1.60
C SER A 70 -3.79 -1.89 2.30
N SER A 71 -4.81 -2.46 2.94
CA SER A 71 -4.69 -3.72 3.65
C SER A 71 -4.26 -4.87 2.73
N LEU A 72 -4.93 -4.99 1.58
CA LEU A 72 -4.59 -6.01 0.59
C LEU A 72 -3.16 -5.86 0.09
N VAL A 73 -2.76 -4.65 -0.23
CA VAL A 73 -1.40 -4.36 -0.72
C VAL A 73 -0.36 -4.79 0.31
N THR A 74 -0.58 -4.52 1.59
CA THR A 74 0.40 -4.95 2.61
C THR A 74 0.56 -6.47 2.66
N GLU A 75 -0.52 -7.22 2.46
CA GLU A 75 -0.43 -8.67 2.39
C GLU A 75 0.37 -9.12 1.17
N TRP A 76 0.14 -8.48 0.03
CA TRP A 76 0.83 -8.84 -1.21
C TRP A 76 2.32 -8.48 -1.19
N LEU A 77 2.69 -7.41 -0.49
CA LEU A 77 4.07 -6.93 -0.48
C LEU A 77 5.01 -7.81 0.33
N LYS A 78 4.53 -8.43 1.39
CA LYS A 78 5.38 -9.26 2.25
C LYS A 78 5.92 -10.45 1.48
N GLY A 79 7.23 -10.62 1.51
CA GLY A 79 7.91 -11.72 0.83
C GLY A 79 8.27 -11.44 -0.62
N LYS A 80 7.95 -10.25 -1.14
CA LYS A 80 8.29 -9.88 -2.52
C LYS A 80 9.56 -9.04 -2.56
N THR A 81 10.27 -9.13 -3.68
CA THR A 81 11.37 -8.21 -3.95
C THR A 81 10.79 -6.87 -4.39
N LEU A 82 11.65 -5.83 -4.42
CA LEU A 82 11.22 -4.52 -4.88
C LEU A 82 10.71 -4.55 -6.32
N ASP A 83 11.37 -5.32 -7.18
CA ASP A 83 10.97 -5.43 -8.58
C ASP A 83 9.60 -6.10 -8.71
N GLU A 84 9.35 -7.16 -7.92
CA GLU A 84 8.06 -7.82 -7.89
C GLU A 84 6.96 -6.87 -7.37
N ALA A 85 7.30 -6.08 -6.36
CA ALA A 85 6.36 -5.11 -5.80
C ALA A 85 5.99 -4.03 -6.82
N GLN A 86 6.96 -3.56 -7.61
CA GLN A 86 6.70 -2.56 -8.66
C GLN A 86 5.84 -3.10 -9.80
N ALA A 87 5.78 -4.41 -9.96
CA ALA A 87 4.95 -5.04 -10.98
C ALA A 87 3.47 -5.07 -10.60
N ILE A 88 3.12 -4.80 -9.35
CA ILE A 88 1.72 -4.73 -8.92
C ILE A 88 1.05 -3.51 -9.55
N LYS A 89 -0.06 -3.75 -10.24
CA LYS A 89 -0.80 -2.69 -10.92
C LYS A 89 -2.14 -2.45 -10.25
N ASN A 90 -2.68 -1.24 -10.41
CA ASN A 90 -3.97 -0.91 -9.83
C ASN A 90 -5.09 -1.83 -10.33
N ILE A 91 -5.00 -2.30 -11.56
CA ILE A 91 -6.02 -3.21 -12.09
C ILE A 91 -6.05 -4.53 -11.30
N ASP A 92 -4.89 -5.01 -10.85
CA ASP A 92 -4.81 -6.24 -10.05
C ASP A 92 -5.53 -6.06 -8.71
N ILE A 93 -5.32 -4.90 -8.08
CA ILE A 93 -5.96 -4.56 -6.80
C ILE A 93 -7.48 -4.43 -6.98
N ALA A 94 -7.88 -3.68 -8.00
CA ALA A 94 -9.30 -3.44 -8.27
C ALA A 94 -10.02 -4.74 -8.61
N THR A 95 -9.38 -5.64 -9.35
CA THR A 95 -9.95 -6.93 -9.72
C THR A 95 -10.09 -7.83 -8.50
N GLU A 96 -9.05 -7.93 -7.68
CA GLU A 96 -9.07 -8.79 -6.49
C GLU A 96 -10.16 -8.37 -5.50
N LEU A 97 -10.33 -7.06 -5.32
CA LEU A 97 -11.35 -6.52 -4.41
C LEU A 97 -12.71 -6.36 -5.08
N ALA A 98 -12.81 -6.57 -6.39
CA ALA A 98 -14.02 -6.33 -7.16
C ALA A 98 -14.57 -4.92 -6.89
N LEU A 99 -13.70 -3.91 -6.99
CA LEU A 99 -14.08 -2.53 -6.67
C LEU A 99 -15.10 -2.00 -7.67
N PRO A 100 -16.13 -1.27 -7.19
CA PRO A 100 -17.03 -0.55 -8.10
C PRO A 100 -16.26 0.47 -8.92
N PRO A 101 -16.69 0.79 -10.15
CA PRO A 101 -15.97 1.74 -11.01
C PRO A 101 -15.68 3.09 -10.35
N VAL A 102 -16.57 3.58 -9.51
CA VAL A 102 -16.39 4.87 -8.82
C VAL A 102 -15.33 4.82 -7.73
N LYS A 103 -14.86 3.62 -7.37
CA LYS A 103 -13.86 3.42 -6.30
C LYS A 103 -12.53 2.92 -6.84
N VAL A 104 -12.36 2.79 -8.14
CA VAL A 104 -11.10 2.34 -8.74
C VAL A 104 -9.95 3.29 -8.41
N HIS A 105 -10.22 4.57 -8.17
CA HIS A 105 -9.19 5.52 -7.76
C HIS A 105 -8.44 5.09 -6.49
N CYS A 106 -9.08 4.33 -5.61
CA CYS A 106 -8.43 3.82 -4.39
C CYS A 106 -7.31 2.83 -4.74
N SER A 107 -7.51 2.01 -5.78
CA SER A 107 -6.47 1.10 -6.24
C SER A 107 -5.31 1.85 -6.90
N VAL A 108 -5.60 2.96 -7.59
CA VAL A 108 -4.55 3.82 -8.16
C VAL A 108 -3.71 4.43 -7.05
N LEU A 109 -4.34 4.91 -5.97
CA LEU A 109 -3.61 5.43 -4.81
C LEU A 109 -2.71 4.36 -4.20
N ALA A 110 -3.19 3.13 -4.09
CA ALA A 110 -2.39 2.04 -3.53
C ALA A 110 -1.18 1.74 -4.41
N GLU A 111 -1.34 1.72 -5.73
CA GLU A 111 -0.22 1.54 -6.65
C GLU A 111 0.80 2.68 -6.49
N ASP A 112 0.33 3.92 -6.42
CA ASP A 112 1.20 5.07 -6.23
C ASP A 112 1.93 5.04 -4.89
N ALA A 113 1.26 4.57 -3.84
CA ALA A 113 1.88 4.42 -2.52
C ALA A 113 3.01 3.40 -2.55
N ILE A 114 2.84 2.29 -3.27
CA ILE A 114 3.90 1.29 -3.45
C ILE A 114 5.12 1.94 -4.10
N LYS A 115 4.92 2.65 -5.19
CA LYS A 115 6.00 3.31 -5.92
C LYS A 115 6.71 4.34 -5.05
N ALA A 116 5.95 5.15 -4.32
CA ALA A 116 6.50 6.17 -3.44
C ALA A 116 7.34 5.55 -2.31
N ALA A 117 6.86 4.47 -1.71
CA ALA A 117 7.60 3.78 -0.66
C ALA A 117 8.91 3.19 -1.16
N ILE A 118 8.89 2.58 -2.36
CA ILE A 118 10.09 2.02 -2.97
C ILE A 118 11.08 3.12 -3.31
N ASP A 119 10.61 4.24 -3.87
CA ASP A 119 11.48 5.36 -4.22
C ASP A 119 12.14 5.96 -2.97
N ASP A 120 11.41 6.09 -1.88
CA ASP A 120 11.96 6.58 -0.62
C ASP A 120 13.05 5.65 -0.08
N TYR A 121 12.81 4.34 -0.12
CA TYR A 121 13.78 3.34 0.30
C TYR A 121 15.06 3.43 -0.56
N ARG A 122 14.91 3.48 -1.88
CA ARG A 122 16.05 3.57 -2.80
C ARG A 122 16.83 4.86 -2.61
N SER A 123 16.13 5.96 -2.35
CA SER A 123 16.76 7.25 -2.07
C SER A 123 17.62 7.18 -0.81
N LYS A 124 17.14 6.54 0.24
CA LYS A 124 17.91 6.37 1.48
C LYS A 124 19.16 5.53 1.24
N LYS A 125 19.06 4.47 0.46
CA LYS A 125 20.21 3.60 0.16
C LYS A 125 21.23 4.30 -0.70
N SER A 126 20.81 5.17 -1.60
CA SER A 126 21.72 5.93 -2.46
C SER A 126 22.53 6.96 -1.69
N LYS A 127 22.04 7.41 -0.53
CA LYS A 127 22.72 8.40 0.30
C LYS A 127 23.67 7.77 1.31
N ALA A 128 23.59 6.48 1.46
CA ALA A 128 24.43 5.76 2.43
C ALA A 128 25.86 5.55 1.98
#